data_8e5379e0abf696e7b5953c69d46cdb7c
#
_entry.id   8e5379e0abf696e7b5953c69d46cdb7c
#
_cell.length_a   1.000
_cell.length_b   1.000
_cell.length_c   1.000
_cell.angle_alpha   90.00
_cell.angle_beta   90.00
_cell.angle_gamma   90.00
#
_symmetry.space_group_name_H-M   'P 1'
#
loop_
_entity.id
_entity.type
_entity.pdbx_description
1 polymer ?
#
loop_
_entity_poly.entity_id
_entity_poly.type
_entity_poly.pdbx_seq_one_letter_code
_entity_poly.pdbx_strand_id
1 'polypeptide(L)'
;MRLFTTSLWIACRHSGKKLLCLLCILAVCGLLGYAALDALDTEPPGPVQIALVNEDSDPLSRMAVRMVVGQDRLDSMFEVHPVTREEADAGGFGAVITIPDGFLAGVLNGSNPSPVVEVHAANPLEAVWVRQMARTGAEYLTLAQLCVYTVQEGVGYGEGLAPGQYTLLLTDVNLEAMRAILERDSLLGESPLSATGGLSLPAYYLAALFPVLVLCYAFFYQPTVASLRRFSSLCGRKLALFGAAWLHLFLLMLFPTALLFWLGERSARMAAVWLLLGALLGTASLLLLLLFRRRTASAVGCLLVSAGLGFCSGGFLPLGLMPPAFSRIAPFTVTGQARVLASTLLGEPVTGTGVLQAVGMTVCFLLFCGFLWRRGER
;
A
#
# COMPACT_ATOMS: atom_id res chain seq x y z
N MET A 1 -7.39 43.15 -17.56
CA MET A 1 -8.30 42.50 -16.58
C MET A 1 -9.55 41.95 -17.27
N ARG A 2 -10.33 42.70 -18.01
CA ARG A 2 -11.58 42.25 -18.70
C ARG A 2 -11.39 41.01 -19.60
N LEU A 3 -10.28 40.91 -20.35
CA LEU A 3 -10.04 39.78 -21.25
C LEU A 3 -9.75 38.47 -20.50
N PHE A 4 -9.09 38.52 -19.36
CA PHE A 4 -8.86 37.39 -18.46
C PHE A 4 -10.20 36.87 -17.90
N THR A 5 -11.01 37.77 -17.34
CA THR A 5 -12.29 37.39 -16.73
C THR A 5 -13.30 36.86 -17.73
N THR A 6 -13.41 37.46 -18.94
CA THR A 6 -14.28 36.96 -20.00
C THR A 6 -13.82 35.60 -20.54
N SER A 7 -12.50 35.41 -20.73
CA SER A 7 -11.96 34.13 -21.19
C SER A 7 -12.20 33.01 -20.18
N LEU A 8 -12.00 33.32 -18.89
CA LEU A 8 -12.26 32.37 -17.80
C LEU A 8 -13.75 32.03 -17.73
N TRP A 9 -14.62 33.02 -17.80
CA TRP A 9 -16.09 32.82 -17.77
C TRP A 9 -16.58 31.93 -18.91
N ILE A 10 -16.12 32.19 -20.17
CA ILE A 10 -16.46 31.38 -21.33
C ILE A 10 -15.95 29.95 -21.15
N ALA A 11 -14.71 29.75 -20.67
CA ALA A 11 -14.13 28.45 -20.42
C ALA A 11 -14.94 27.66 -19.38
N CYS A 12 -15.32 28.29 -18.26
CA CYS A 12 -16.14 27.67 -17.22
C CYS A 12 -17.54 27.28 -17.71
N ARG A 13 -18.20 28.17 -18.49
CA ARG A 13 -19.53 27.91 -19.05
C ARG A 13 -19.57 26.69 -19.98
N HIS A 14 -18.51 26.48 -20.80
CA HIS A 14 -18.42 25.34 -21.70
C HIS A 14 -17.99 24.02 -20.99
N SER A 15 -17.53 24.11 -19.77
CA SER A 15 -17.00 22.95 -19.02
C SER A 15 -18.03 22.29 -18.10
N GLY A 16 -19.17 22.95 -17.84
CA GLY A 16 -20.17 22.43 -16.89
C GLY A 16 -20.69 21.03 -17.24
N LYS A 17 -21.04 20.80 -18.52
CA LYS A 17 -21.50 19.47 -18.99
C LYS A 17 -20.39 18.41 -18.86
N LYS A 18 -19.14 18.78 -19.10
CA LYS A 18 -17.97 17.88 -18.99
C LYS A 18 -17.71 17.54 -17.53
N LEU A 19 -17.82 18.53 -16.64
CA LEU A 19 -17.69 18.32 -15.20
C LEU A 19 -18.76 17.36 -14.68
N LEU A 20 -20.01 17.54 -15.09
CA LEU A 20 -21.10 16.63 -14.74
C LEU A 20 -20.79 15.21 -15.20
N CYS A 21 -20.31 15.03 -16.43
CA CYS A 21 -19.91 13.73 -16.95
C CYS A 21 -18.77 13.10 -16.11
N LEU A 22 -17.76 13.88 -15.70
CA LEU A 22 -16.70 13.39 -14.80
C LEU A 22 -17.28 12.91 -13.47
N LEU A 23 -18.19 13.69 -12.88
CA LEU A 23 -18.84 13.30 -11.62
C LEU A 23 -19.66 12.01 -11.76
N CYS A 24 -20.39 11.86 -12.87
CA CYS A 24 -21.11 10.61 -13.15
C CYS A 24 -20.15 9.43 -13.28
N ILE A 25 -19.02 9.59 -13.99
CA ILE A 25 -18.00 8.53 -14.12
C ILE A 25 -17.42 8.18 -12.75
N LEU A 26 -17.06 9.18 -11.94
CA LEU A 26 -16.53 8.95 -10.60
C LEU A 26 -17.56 8.26 -9.69
N ALA A 27 -18.83 8.65 -9.78
CA ALA A 27 -19.91 8.01 -9.03
C ALA A 27 -20.11 6.54 -9.46
N VAL A 28 -20.10 6.26 -10.76
CA VAL A 28 -20.20 4.88 -11.28
C VAL A 28 -18.98 4.06 -10.87
N CYS A 29 -17.79 4.59 -11.02
CA CYS A 29 -16.56 3.89 -10.59
C CYS A 29 -16.55 3.65 -9.07
N GLY A 30 -17.02 4.63 -8.28
CA GLY A 30 -17.17 4.49 -6.84
C GLY A 30 -18.19 3.42 -6.45
N LEU A 31 -19.35 3.39 -7.12
CA LEU A 31 -20.38 2.39 -6.89
C LEU A 31 -19.90 0.98 -7.28
N LEU A 32 -19.25 0.85 -8.44
CA LEU A 32 -18.67 -0.42 -8.87
C LEU A 32 -17.56 -0.89 -7.94
N GLY A 33 -16.72 0.04 -7.48
CA GLY A 33 -15.67 -0.24 -6.49
C GLY A 33 -16.26 -0.71 -5.15
N TYR A 34 -17.31 -0.04 -4.69
CA TYR A 34 -18.04 -0.44 -3.48
C TYR A 34 -18.68 -1.82 -3.63
N ALA A 35 -19.39 -2.06 -4.73
CA ALA A 35 -20.00 -3.36 -5.02
C ALA A 35 -18.97 -4.48 -5.17
N ALA A 36 -17.80 -4.18 -5.75
CA ALA A 36 -16.70 -5.14 -5.83
C ALA A 36 -16.11 -5.46 -4.45
N LEU A 37 -15.97 -4.47 -3.58
CA LEU A 37 -15.51 -4.67 -2.20
C LEU A 37 -16.55 -5.45 -1.40
N ASP A 38 -17.83 -5.13 -1.52
CA ASP A 38 -18.93 -5.84 -0.89
C ASP A 38 -19.03 -7.31 -1.37
N ALA A 39 -18.77 -7.55 -2.65
CA ALA A 39 -18.68 -8.91 -3.20
C ALA A 39 -17.40 -9.67 -2.76
N LEU A 40 -16.33 -8.95 -2.40
CA LEU A 40 -15.12 -9.51 -1.82
C LEU A 40 -15.23 -9.65 -0.28
N ASP A 41 -16.14 -8.90 0.34
CA ASP A 41 -16.52 -9.01 1.75
C ASP A 41 -17.51 -10.20 2.01
N THR A 42 -17.56 -11.17 1.09
CA THR A 42 -17.94 -12.51 1.54
C THR A 42 -17.02 -12.83 2.69
N GLU A 43 -17.60 -13.09 3.86
CA GLU A 43 -17.02 -13.31 5.20
C GLU A 43 -15.51 -13.55 5.12
N PRO A 44 -14.69 -12.76 5.85
CA PRO A 44 -13.25 -13.03 5.82
C PRO A 44 -13.10 -14.53 5.98
N PRO A 45 -12.39 -15.23 5.10
CA PRO A 45 -12.26 -16.68 5.23
C PRO A 45 -11.92 -16.93 6.68
N GLY A 46 -12.77 -17.68 7.37
CA GLY A 46 -12.58 -17.94 8.80
C GLY A 46 -11.13 -18.36 9.02
N PRO A 47 -10.60 -18.26 10.22
CA PRO A 47 -9.20 -18.59 10.48
C PRO A 47 -8.90 -19.98 9.91
N VAL A 48 -7.79 -20.09 9.20
CA VAL A 48 -7.39 -21.38 8.60
C VAL A 48 -7.16 -22.38 9.73
N GLN A 49 -7.95 -23.45 9.76
CA GLN A 49 -7.86 -24.49 10.77
C GLN A 49 -6.56 -25.30 10.56
N ILE A 50 -5.67 -25.29 11.53
CA ILE A 50 -4.39 -26.00 11.50
C ILE A 50 -4.38 -27.08 12.56
N ALA A 51 -4.19 -28.31 12.14
CA ALA A 51 -3.94 -29.44 13.03
C ALA A 51 -2.48 -29.47 13.45
N LEU A 52 -2.20 -29.48 14.75
CA LEU A 52 -0.84 -29.64 15.29
C LEU A 52 -0.73 -31.00 15.96
N VAL A 53 -0.06 -31.94 15.29
CA VAL A 53 0.19 -33.29 15.78
C VAL A 53 1.57 -33.34 16.42
N ASN A 54 1.64 -33.61 17.72
CA ASN A 54 2.89 -33.75 18.43
C ASN A 54 3.16 -35.23 18.71
N GLU A 55 4.08 -35.84 18.00
CA GLU A 55 4.52 -37.22 18.20
C GLU A 55 5.69 -37.31 19.19
N ASP A 56 6.28 -36.15 19.62
CA ASP A 56 7.36 -36.09 20.57
C ASP A 56 6.84 -36.39 22.00
N SER A 57 7.42 -37.40 22.61
CA SER A 57 7.07 -37.86 23.97
C SER A 57 7.61 -36.95 25.10
N ASP A 58 8.52 -36.00 24.78
CA ASP A 58 9.16 -35.13 25.76
C ASP A 58 8.14 -34.17 26.41
N PRO A 59 8.13 -34.05 27.76
CA PRO A 59 7.27 -33.08 28.46
C PRO A 59 7.50 -31.62 28.06
N LEU A 60 8.73 -31.23 27.72
CA LEU A 60 9.06 -29.85 27.27
C LEU A 60 8.51 -29.57 25.88
N SER A 61 8.51 -30.57 24.98
CA SER A 61 7.88 -30.46 23.66
C SER A 61 6.37 -30.20 23.81
N ARG A 62 5.69 -30.90 24.71
CA ARG A 62 4.27 -30.66 25.02
C ARG A 62 4.01 -29.28 25.63
N MET A 63 4.94 -28.78 26.44
CA MET A 63 4.84 -27.42 26.98
C MET A 63 5.01 -26.36 25.86
N ALA A 64 5.97 -26.55 24.96
CA ALA A 64 6.20 -25.65 23.81
C ALA A 64 4.97 -25.59 22.90
N VAL A 65 4.35 -26.74 22.59
CA VAL A 65 3.09 -26.80 21.83
C VAL A 65 1.98 -26.01 22.50
N ARG A 66 1.82 -26.12 23.80
CA ARG A 66 0.81 -25.34 24.54
C ARG A 66 1.06 -23.85 24.53
N MET A 67 2.34 -23.41 24.54
CA MET A 67 2.71 -22.01 24.42
C MET A 67 2.35 -21.45 23.05
N VAL A 68 2.57 -22.22 21.97
CA VAL A 68 2.21 -21.81 20.61
C VAL A 68 0.70 -21.72 20.44
N VAL A 69 -0.04 -22.71 20.94
CA VAL A 69 -1.51 -22.76 20.85
C VAL A 69 -2.18 -21.65 21.68
N GLY A 70 -1.56 -21.20 22.77
CA GLY A 70 -2.11 -20.16 23.65
C GLY A 70 -1.85 -18.73 23.22
N GLN A 71 -1.40 -18.50 22.01
CA GLN A 71 -1.14 -17.14 21.50
C GLN A 71 -2.37 -16.53 20.81
N ASP A 72 -3.08 -15.63 21.48
CA ASP A 72 -4.27 -14.91 21.00
C ASP A 72 -4.07 -14.18 19.63
N ARG A 73 -2.86 -13.99 19.18
CA ARG A 73 -2.54 -13.25 17.95
C ARG A 73 -2.56 -14.10 16.68
N LEU A 74 -2.47 -15.41 16.79
CA LEU A 74 -2.65 -16.31 15.66
C LEU A 74 -4.13 -16.48 15.32
N ASP A 75 -5.02 -16.28 16.29
CA ASP A 75 -6.46 -16.56 16.20
C ASP A 75 -7.20 -15.74 15.11
N SER A 76 -6.64 -14.64 14.66
CA SER A 76 -7.28 -13.82 13.60
C SER A 76 -7.11 -14.41 12.18
N MET A 77 -6.04 -15.16 11.93
CA MET A 77 -5.74 -15.74 10.61
C MET A 77 -5.63 -17.25 10.63
N PHE A 78 -5.19 -17.83 11.75
CA PHE A 78 -4.96 -19.25 11.93
C PHE A 78 -5.50 -19.70 13.28
N GLU A 79 -6.24 -20.78 13.30
CA GLU A 79 -6.69 -21.43 14.50
C GLU A 79 -5.97 -22.78 14.63
N VAL A 80 -5.08 -22.87 15.63
CA VAL A 80 -4.20 -24.04 15.80
C VAL A 80 -4.82 -24.98 16.84
N HIS A 81 -5.14 -26.20 16.41
CA HIS A 81 -5.72 -27.24 17.25
C HIS A 81 -4.69 -28.34 17.53
N PRO A 82 -4.32 -28.57 18.80
CA PRO A 82 -3.55 -29.76 19.15
C PRO A 82 -4.45 -31.00 19.03
N VAL A 83 -4.14 -31.88 18.11
CA VAL A 83 -4.94 -33.07 17.78
C VAL A 83 -4.07 -34.31 17.72
N THR A 84 -4.69 -35.48 17.78
CA THR A 84 -4.02 -36.75 17.50
C THR A 84 -3.85 -36.97 16.00
N ARG A 85 -2.96 -37.89 15.62
CA ARG A 85 -2.76 -38.24 14.21
C ARG A 85 -4.05 -38.74 13.55
N GLU A 86 -4.81 -39.54 14.25
CA GLU A 86 -6.09 -40.09 13.79
C GLU A 86 -7.13 -39.00 13.52
N GLU A 87 -7.19 -37.97 14.37
CA GLU A 87 -8.08 -36.82 14.21
C GLU A 87 -7.64 -35.92 13.06
N ALA A 88 -6.33 -35.73 12.87
CA ALA A 88 -5.79 -34.99 11.73
C ALA A 88 -6.09 -35.67 10.38
N ASP A 89 -5.95 -37.01 10.34
CA ASP A 89 -6.23 -37.81 9.14
C ASP A 89 -7.74 -37.90 8.83
N ALA A 90 -8.62 -37.69 9.83
CA ALA A 90 -10.08 -37.59 9.62
C ALA A 90 -10.48 -36.36 8.77
N GLY A 91 -9.61 -35.39 8.62
CA GLY A 91 -9.78 -34.22 7.75
C GLY A 91 -10.48 -33.05 8.42
N GLY A 92 -10.70 -31.99 7.66
CA GLY A 92 -11.32 -30.73 8.12
C GLY A 92 -10.30 -29.61 8.40
N PHE A 93 -9.00 -29.88 8.28
CA PHE A 93 -7.93 -28.92 8.50
C PHE A 93 -7.35 -28.43 7.17
N GLY A 94 -7.06 -27.13 7.08
CA GLY A 94 -6.37 -26.52 5.93
C GLY A 94 -4.88 -26.87 5.89
N ALA A 95 -4.31 -27.25 7.04
CA ALA A 95 -2.95 -27.77 7.13
C ALA A 95 -2.78 -28.68 8.36
N VAL A 96 -1.83 -29.60 8.23
CA VAL A 96 -1.40 -30.48 9.33
C VAL A 96 0.10 -30.26 9.55
N ILE A 97 0.47 -29.90 10.77
CA ILE A 97 1.86 -29.74 11.20
C ILE A 97 2.19 -30.91 12.13
N THR A 98 3.13 -31.74 11.74
CA THR A 98 3.56 -32.90 12.54
C THR A 98 4.95 -32.62 13.12
N ILE A 99 5.05 -32.65 14.45
CA ILE A 99 6.32 -32.61 15.19
C ILE A 99 6.76 -34.06 15.39
N PRO A 100 7.89 -34.49 14.82
CA PRO A 100 8.33 -35.88 14.90
C PRO A 100 8.82 -36.25 16.31
N ASP A 101 8.82 -37.54 16.61
CA ASP A 101 9.39 -38.05 17.86
C ASP A 101 10.89 -37.71 18.00
N GLY A 102 11.32 -37.35 19.21
CA GLY A 102 12.68 -36.92 19.46
C GLY A 102 13.05 -35.55 18.88
N PHE A 103 12.07 -34.74 18.47
CA PHE A 103 12.31 -33.40 17.90
C PHE A 103 13.12 -32.50 18.84
N LEU A 104 12.70 -32.40 20.10
CA LEU A 104 13.39 -31.55 21.06
C LEU A 104 14.80 -32.05 21.38
N ALA A 105 14.96 -33.36 21.55
CA ALA A 105 16.28 -33.96 21.74
C ALA A 105 17.18 -33.71 20.53
N GLY A 106 16.62 -33.80 19.34
CA GLY A 106 17.32 -33.49 18.10
C GLY A 106 17.79 -32.05 17.99
N VAL A 107 16.93 -31.10 18.37
CA VAL A 107 17.26 -29.66 18.42
C VAL A 107 18.42 -29.41 19.40
N LEU A 108 18.39 -30.03 20.59
CA LEU A 108 19.45 -29.91 21.60
C LEU A 108 20.76 -30.56 21.18
N ASN A 109 20.72 -31.64 20.41
CA ASN A 109 21.90 -32.40 19.94
C ASN A 109 22.38 -31.96 18.56
N GLY A 110 21.73 -31.00 17.91
CA GLY A 110 22.11 -30.50 16.58
C GLY A 110 21.74 -31.42 15.40
N SER A 111 20.94 -32.47 15.63
CA SER A 111 20.47 -33.36 14.55
C SER A 111 19.27 -32.79 13.77
N ASN A 112 18.56 -31.82 14.36
CA ASN A 112 17.49 -31.01 13.77
C ASN A 112 16.48 -31.78 12.90
N PRO A 113 15.71 -32.71 13.46
CA PRO A 113 14.63 -33.38 12.72
C PRO A 113 13.63 -32.29 12.28
N SER A 114 13.26 -32.31 11.01
CA SER A 114 12.38 -31.28 10.44
C SER A 114 10.92 -31.59 10.72
N PRO A 115 10.13 -30.64 11.21
CA PRO A 115 8.67 -30.77 11.24
C PRO A 115 8.13 -30.95 9.82
N VAL A 116 7.07 -31.76 9.68
CA VAL A 116 6.40 -31.98 8.39
C VAL A 116 5.16 -31.11 8.34
N VAL A 117 4.98 -30.36 7.25
CA VAL A 117 3.82 -29.53 7.01
C VAL A 117 3.08 -30.03 5.77
N GLU A 118 1.91 -30.61 5.97
CA GLU A 118 1.02 -31.05 4.91
C GLU A 118 -0.06 -29.99 4.68
N VAL A 119 -0.20 -29.49 3.44
CA VAL A 119 -1.14 -28.42 3.10
C VAL A 119 -2.32 -29.02 2.35
N HIS A 120 -3.51 -28.92 2.94
CA HIS A 120 -4.78 -29.45 2.42
C HIS A 120 -5.76 -28.34 2.05
N ALA A 121 -5.32 -27.06 2.04
CA ALA A 121 -6.15 -25.90 1.81
C ALA A 121 -6.92 -26.00 0.47
N ALA A 122 -8.23 -25.81 0.55
CA ALA A 122 -9.11 -25.83 -0.61
C ALA A 122 -8.92 -24.59 -1.51
N ASN A 123 -8.46 -23.48 -0.93
CA ASN A 123 -8.24 -22.22 -1.62
C ASN A 123 -6.74 -21.98 -1.87
N PRO A 124 -6.32 -21.62 -3.11
CA PRO A 124 -4.92 -21.30 -3.42
C PRO A 124 -4.31 -20.21 -2.52
N LEU A 125 -5.11 -19.24 -2.06
CA LEU A 125 -4.67 -18.16 -1.17
C LEU A 125 -4.33 -18.69 0.22
N GLU A 126 -5.16 -19.54 0.79
CA GLU A 126 -4.91 -20.24 2.05
C GLU A 126 -3.64 -21.07 1.98
N ALA A 127 -3.44 -21.80 0.88
CA ALA A 127 -2.23 -22.57 0.66
C ALA A 127 -0.97 -21.69 0.65
N VAL A 128 -1.04 -20.50 0.09
CA VAL A 128 0.07 -19.53 0.11
C VAL A 128 0.32 -19.04 1.54
N TRP A 129 -0.72 -18.70 2.29
CA TRP A 129 -0.60 -18.23 3.67
C TRP A 129 0.00 -19.31 4.59
N VAL A 130 -0.48 -20.54 4.49
CA VAL A 130 0.06 -21.67 5.27
C VAL A 130 1.54 -21.90 4.96
N ARG A 131 1.92 -21.90 3.67
CA ARG A 131 3.33 -22.05 3.26
C ARG A 131 4.19 -20.91 3.78
N GLN A 132 3.69 -19.67 3.72
CA GLN A 132 4.42 -18.52 4.23
C GLN A 132 4.58 -18.58 5.76
N MET A 133 3.53 -18.97 6.48
CA MET A 133 3.58 -19.17 7.93
C MET A 133 4.59 -20.29 8.29
N ALA A 134 4.52 -21.43 7.63
CA ALA A 134 5.44 -22.54 7.87
C ALA A 134 6.91 -22.14 7.60
N ARG A 135 7.15 -21.40 6.51
CA ARG A 135 8.48 -20.88 6.19
C ARG A 135 8.98 -19.92 7.25
N THR A 136 8.13 -18.97 7.65
CA THR A 136 8.49 -17.98 8.70
C THR A 136 8.75 -18.69 10.02
N GLY A 137 7.95 -19.68 10.39
CA GLY A 137 8.17 -20.51 11.58
C GLY A 137 9.50 -21.26 11.54
N ALA A 138 9.86 -21.84 10.40
CA ALA A 138 11.14 -22.52 10.20
C ALA A 138 12.33 -21.53 10.30
N GLU A 139 12.20 -20.33 9.74
CA GLU A 139 13.21 -19.29 9.85
C GLU A 139 13.42 -18.83 11.31
N TYR A 140 12.34 -18.68 12.09
CA TYR A 140 12.44 -18.37 13.52
C TYR A 140 13.08 -19.50 14.33
N LEU A 141 12.71 -20.75 14.04
CA LEU A 141 13.34 -21.92 14.69
C LEU A 141 14.83 -21.95 14.42
N THR A 142 15.24 -21.72 13.16
CA THR A 142 16.63 -21.63 12.76
C THR A 142 17.38 -20.52 13.52
N LEU A 143 16.75 -19.35 13.67
CA LEU A 143 17.32 -18.22 14.42
C LEU A 143 17.51 -18.57 15.91
N ALA A 144 16.51 -19.21 16.52
CA ALA A 144 16.62 -19.69 17.91
C ALA A 144 17.76 -20.68 18.10
N GLN A 145 17.87 -21.65 17.18
CA GLN A 145 18.95 -22.62 17.20
C GLN A 145 20.33 -21.96 17.05
N LEU A 146 20.45 -20.97 16.15
CA LEU A 146 21.71 -20.21 15.97
C LEU A 146 22.12 -19.52 17.28
N CYS A 147 21.17 -18.93 18.02
CA CYS A 147 21.45 -18.34 19.33
C CYS A 147 21.96 -19.38 20.32
N VAL A 148 21.33 -20.55 20.39
CA VAL A 148 21.75 -21.64 21.28
C VAL A 148 23.15 -22.13 20.93
N TYR A 149 23.44 -22.37 19.65
CA TYR A 149 24.77 -22.83 19.21
C TYR A 149 25.86 -21.80 19.46
N THR A 150 25.56 -20.50 19.29
CA THR A 150 26.50 -19.44 19.61
C THR A 150 26.87 -19.45 21.11
N VAL A 151 25.89 -19.67 21.98
CA VAL A 151 26.15 -19.79 23.43
C VAL A 151 26.93 -21.05 23.75
N GLN A 152 26.58 -22.20 23.14
CA GLN A 152 27.31 -23.47 23.29
C GLN A 152 28.80 -23.32 22.94
N GLU A 153 29.07 -22.68 21.80
CA GLU A 153 30.44 -22.39 21.35
C GLU A 153 31.16 -21.42 22.31
N GLY A 154 30.44 -20.39 22.78
CA GLY A 154 30.99 -19.40 23.71
C GLY A 154 31.37 -19.97 25.08
N VAL A 155 30.69 -21.02 25.55
CA VAL A 155 31.01 -21.74 26.81
C VAL A 155 31.83 -23.00 26.59
N GLY A 156 32.43 -23.17 25.40
CA GLY A 156 33.30 -24.31 25.09
C GLY A 156 32.61 -25.67 25.28
N TYR A 157 31.32 -25.75 24.89
CA TYR A 157 30.48 -26.96 25.07
C TYR A 157 30.40 -27.50 26.51
N GLY A 158 30.55 -26.59 27.49
CA GLY A 158 30.45 -26.93 28.90
C GLY A 158 31.78 -27.35 29.53
N GLU A 159 32.91 -27.14 28.87
CA GLU A 159 34.24 -27.37 29.48
C GLU A 159 34.40 -26.50 30.73
N GLY A 160 34.65 -27.15 31.88
CA GLY A 160 34.79 -26.47 33.16
C GLY A 160 33.52 -26.21 33.95
N LEU A 161 32.32 -26.60 33.45
CA LEU A 161 31.06 -26.53 34.18
C LEU A 161 30.83 -27.80 35.00
N ALA A 162 30.14 -27.65 36.17
CA ALA A 162 29.77 -28.81 36.96
C ALA A 162 28.72 -29.66 36.23
N PRO A 163 28.63 -30.99 36.53
CA PRO A 163 27.60 -31.86 35.93
C PRO A 163 26.21 -31.30 36.16
N GLY A 164 25.46 -31.16 35.07
CA GLY A 164 24.08 -30.60 35.08
C GLY A 164 24.00 -29.06 34.92
N GLN A 165 25.05 -28.29 35.19
CA GLN A 165 24.99 -26.84 34.95
C GLN A 165 24.89 -26.49 33.46
N TYR A 166 25.57 -27.27 32.60
CA TYR A 166 25.50 -27.12 31.17
C TYR A 166 24.07 -27.34 30.64
N THR A 167 23.38 -28.38 31.12
CA THR A 167 22.01 -28.66 30.71
C THR A 167 21.06 -27.56 31.16
N LEU A 168 21.23 -27.06 32.39
CA LEU A 168 20.41 -25.94 32.89
C LEU A 168 20.64 -24.68 32.10
N LEU A 169 21.90 -24.34 31.77
CA LEU A 169 22.25 -23.18 30.93
C LEU A 169 21.59 -23.28 29.53
N LEU A 170 21.67 -24.45 28.91
CA LEU A 170 21.04 -24.65 27.60
C LEU A 170 19.52 -24.54 27.65
N THR A 171 18.91 -25.06 28.72
CA THR A 171 17.46 -24.95 28.93
C THR A 171 17.05 -23.50 29.10
N ASP A 172 17.78 -22.72 29.92
CA ASP A 172 17.53 -21.30 30.11
C ASP A 172 17.69 -20.50 28.80
N VAL A 173 18.76 -20.75 28.05
CA VAL A 173 18.99 -20.08 26.75
C VAL A 173 17.90 -20.41 25.73
N ASN A 174 17.46 -21.69 25.66
CA ASN A 174 16.37 -22.08 24.80
C ASN A 174 15.05 -21.41 25.19
N LEU A 175 14.74 -21.35 26.48
CA LEU A 175 13.53 -20.71 26.98
C LEU A 175 13.55 -19.20 26.71
N GLU A 176 14.70 -18.54 26.93
CA GLU A 176 14.83 -17.09 26.65
C GLU A 176 14.78 -16.80 25.16
N ALA A 177 15.43 -17.60 24.31
CA ALA A 177 15.34 -17.47 22.86
C ALA A 177 13.90 -17.67 22.37
N MET A 178 13.18 -18.67 22.89
CA MET A 178 11.78 -18.90 22.58
C MET A 178 10.91 -17.74 23.05
N ARG A 179 11.12 -17.23 24.27
CA ARG A 179 10.42 -16.08 24.81
C ARG A 179 10.67 -14.82 23.97
N ALA A 180 11.90 -14.54 23.59
CA ALA A 180 12.25 -13.41 22.74
C ALA A 180 11.56 -13.48 21.36
N ILE A 181 11.41 -14.68 20.80
CA ILE A 181 10.67 -14.89 19.53
C ILE A 181 9.18 -14.66 19.74
N LEU A 182 8.61 -15.16 20.84
CA LEU A 182 7.19 -15.00 21.13
C LEU A 182 6.83 -13.55 21.50
N GLU A 183 7.72 -12.85 22.20
CA GLU A 183 7.57 -11.45 22.60
C GLU A 183 8.15 -10.44 21.57
N ARG A 184 8.49 -10.90 20.37
CA ARG A 184 9.14 -10.08 19.31
C ARG A 184 8.48 -8.73 19.05
N ASP A 185 7.17 -8.63 19.22
CA ASP A 185 6.42 -7.39 18.98
C ASP A 185 6.76 -6.32 20.02
N SER A 186 7.19 -6.71 21.23
CA SER A 186 7.73 -5.79 22.23
C SER A 186 9.10 -5.23 21.83
N LEU A 187 9.88 -6.02 21.06
CA LEU A 187 11.21 -5.64 20.56
C LEU A 187 11.13 -4.83 19.26
N LEU A 188 10.16 -5.14 18.40
CA LEU A 188 10.04 -4.52 17.06
C LEU A 188 9.06 -3.34 17.02
N GLY A 189 8.32 -3.10 18.10
CA GLY A 189 7.26 -2.11 18.19
C GLY A 189 5.96 -2.58 17.53
N GLU A 190 4.84 -2.05 17.99
CA GLU A 190 3.48 -2.43 17.56
C GLU A 190 3.05 -1.86 16.19
N SER A 191 3.98 -1.44 15.36
CA SER A 191 3.61 -0.92 14.03
C SER A 191 3.48 -2.06 13.02
N PRO A 192 2.29 -2.63 12.80
CA PRO A 192 2.13 -3.55 11.69
C PRO A 192 2.51 -2.81 10.41
N LEU A 193 3.43 -3.35 9.63
CA LEU A 193 3.76 -2.84 8.30
C LEU A 193 2.53 -2.99 7.39
N SER A 194 1.63 -2.03 7.49
CA SER A 194 0.47 -2.00 6.62
C SER A 194 0.92 -1.69 5.20
N ALA A 195 0.58 -2.55 4.26
CA ALA A 195 0.82 -2.30 2.83
C ALA A 195 0.13 -1.01 2.35
N THR A 196 -0.90 -0.56 3.08
CA THR A 196 -1.71 0.63 2.79
C THR A 196 -1.35 1.86 3.61
N GLY A 197 -0.34 1.77 4.52
CA GLY A 197 0.15 2.93 5.30
C GLY A 197 -0.80 3.39 6.40
N GLY A 198 -1.66 2.56 6.95
CA GLY A 198 -2.60 2.94 8.02
C GLY A 198 -4.00 3.35 7.52
N LEU A 199 -4.18 3.47 6.20
CA LEU A 199 -5.51 3.64 5.61
C LEU A 199 -6.22 2.29 5.48
N SER A 200 -7.54 2.29 5.59
CA SER A 200 -8.35 1.17 5.16
C SER A 200 -8.16 0.93 3.65
N LEU A 201 -8.30 -0.31 3.20
CA LEU A 201 -8.12 -0.66 1.79
C LEU A 201 -8.96 0.21 0.83
N PRO A 202 -10.26 0.48 1.10
CA PRO A 202 -11.07 1.38 0.28
C PRO A 202 -10.52 2.81 0.25
N ALA A 203 -10.10 3.36 1.41
CA ALA A 203 -9.55 4.70 1.50
C ALA A 203 -8.21 4.83 0.73
N TYR A 204 -7.36 3.80 0.81
CA TYR A 204 -6.13 3.73 0.03
C TYR A 204 -6.40 3.80 -1.47
N TYR A 205 -7.30 2.94 -1.99
CA TYR A 205 -7.61 2.95 -3.42
C TYR A 205 -8.34 4.22 -3.86
N LEU A 206 -9.16 4.81 -3.00
CA LEU A 206 -9.75 6.11 -3.27
C LEU A 206 -8.65 7.18 -3.42
N ALA A 207 -7.67 7.23 -2.51
CA ALA A 207 -6.55 8.16 -2.60
C ALA A 207 -5.68 7.93 -3.84
N ALA A 208 -5.47 6.68 -4.24
CA ALA A 208 -4.53 6.29 -5.29
C ALA A 208 -5.13 6.35 -6.70
N LEU A 209 -6.34 5.84 -6.91
CA LEU A 209 -6.99 5.79 -8.23
C LEU A 209 -7.68 7.09 -8.62
N PHE A 210 -8.19 7.85 -7.65
CA PHE A 210 -8.90 9.09 -7.92
C PHE A 210 -8.05 10.10 -8.73
N PRO A 211 -6.79 10.42 -8.36
CA PRO A 211 -5.94 11.29 -9.17
C PRO A 211 -5.69 10.76 -10.58
N VAL A 212 -5.56 9.45 -10.73
CA VAL A 212 -5.36 8.79 -12.04
C VAL A 212 -6.57 9.02 -12.93
N LEU A 213 -7.78 8.78 -12.41
CA LEU A 213 -9.05 8.98 -13.16
C LEU A 213 -9.22 10.45 -13.56
N VAL A 214 -8.94 11.38 -12.64
CA VAL A 214 -9.03 12.81 -12.92
C VAL A 214 -8.06 13.24 -14.02
N LEU A 215 -6.83 12.75 -14.00
CA LEU A 215 -5.84 13.03 -15.05
C LEU A 215 -6.19 12.35 -16.38
N CYS A 216 -6.71 11.13 -16.36
CA CYS A 216 -7.23 10.47 -17.56
C CYS A 216 -8.30 11.32 -18.23
N TYR A 217 -9.19 11.92 -17.44
CA TYR A 217 -10.29 12.73 -17.94
C TYR A 217 -9.85 14.09 -18.52
N ALA A 218 -8.63 14.55 -18.24
CA ALA A 218 -8.14 15.86 -18.65
C ALA A 218 -8.27 16.15 -20.16
N PHE A 219 -8.19 15.11 -21.02
CA PHE A 219 -8.29 15.28 -22.49
C PHE A 219 -9.61 15.91 -22.96
N PHE A 220 -10.69 15.80 -22.20
CA PHE A 220 -11.97 16.44 -22.53
C PHE A 220 -11.88 17.98 -22.54
N TYR A 221 -10.88 18.56 -21.88
CA TYR A 221 -10.64 20.00 -21.84
C TYR A 221 -9.71 20.50 -22.95
N GLN A 222 -9.16 19.59 -23.79
CA GLN A 222 -8.26 19.93 -24.90
C GLN A 222 -8.83 21.01 -25.83
N PRO A 223 -10.11 20.97 -26.27
CA PRO A 223 -10.64 22.00 -27.15
C PRO A 223 -10.63 23.39 -26.50
N THR A 224 -10.89 23.47 -25.20
CA THR A 224 -10.91 24.73 -24.43
C THR A 224 -9.49 25.33 -24.34
N VAL A 225 -8.50 24.50 -23.98
CA VAL A 225 -7.09 24.93 -23.90
C VAL A 225 -6.56 25.33 -25.27
N ALA A 226 -6.88 24.56 -26.30
CA ALA A 226 -6.49 24.87 -27.67
C ALA A 226 -7.09 26.20 -28.19
N SER A 227 -8.37 26.51 -27.87
CA SER A 227 -8.99 27.77 -28.22
C SER A 227 -8.35 28.94 -27.49
N LEU A 228 -8.12 28.85 -26.19
CA LEU A 228 -7.44 29.89 -25.40
C LEU A 228 -6.03 30.16 -25.93
N ARG A 229 -5.33 29.12 -26.37
CA ARG A 229 -3.99 29.25 -26.95
C ARG A 229 -4.01 29.95 -28.30
N ARG A 230 -4.98 29.64 -29.18
CA ARG A 230 -5.17 30.36 -30.46
C ARG A 230 -5.50 31.84 -30.23
N PHE A 231 -6.35 32.13 -29.25
CA PHE A 231 -6.63 33.52 -28.83
C PHE A 231 -5.39 34.22 -28.29
N SER A 232 -4.49 33.52 -27.62
CA SER A 232 -3.22 34.04 -27.13
C SER A 232 -2.31 34.54 -28.24
N SER A 233 -2.23 33.79 -29.34
CA SER A 233 -1.44 34.19 -30.50
C SER A 233 -2.01 35.42 -31.21
N LEU A 234 -3.34 35.56 -31.25
CA LEU A 234 -4.01 36.68 -31.93
C LEU A 234 -3.96 37.98 -31.09
N CYS A 235 -4.14 37.91 -29.78
CA CYS A 235 -4.26 39.08 -28.91
C CYS A 235 -2.94 39.57 -28.31
N GLY A 236 -1.82 38.85 -28.48
CA GLY A 236 -0.52 39.21 -27.91
C GLY A 236 -0.40 39.16 -26.39
N ARG A 237 -1.51 38.88 -25.67
CA ARG A 237 -1.55 38.82 -24.20
C ARG A 237 -1.35 37.41 -23.65
N LYS A 238 -0.18 36.85 -23.90
CA LYS A 238 0.18 35.45 -23.62
C LYS A 238 0.03 35.04 -22.17
N LEU A 239 0.51 35.87 -21.24
CA LEU A 239 0.52 35.57 -19.82
C LEU A 239 -0.89 35.56 -19.21
N ALA A 240 -1.75 36.48 -19.62
CA ALA A 240 -3.12 36.57 -19.12
C ALA A 240 -3.96 35.35 -19.54
N LEU A 241 -3.80 34.88 -20.79
CA LEU A 241 -4.54 33.74 -21.31
C LEU A 241 -3.96 32.39 -20.81
N PHE A 242 -2.65 32.31 -20.59
CA PHE A 242 -2.02 31.19 -19.87
C PHE A 242 -2.59 31.08 -18.44
N GLY A 243 -2.60 32.21 -17.69
CA GLY A 243 -3.17 32.25 -16.35
C GLY A 243 -4.66 31.87 -16.33
N ALA A 244 -5.45 32.30 -17.33
CA ALA A 244 -6.85 31.92 -17.48
C ALA A 244 -7.01 30.41 -17.75
N ALA A 245 -6.17 29.82 -18.58
CA ALA A 245 -6.19 28.38 -18.88
C ALA A 245 -5.81 27.56 -17.63
N TRP A 246 -4.76 27.98 -16.92
CA TRP A 246 -4.34 27.31 -15.68
C TRP A 246 -5.41 27.43 -14.59
N LEU A 247 -5.91 28.64 -14.31
CA LEU A 247 -6.92 28.86 -13.30
C LEU A 247 -8.22 28.09 -13.60
N HIS A 248 -8.59 28.00 -14.87
CA HIS A 248 -9.72 27.20 -15.31
C HIS A 248 -9.55 25.72 -14.96
N LEU A 249 -8.41 25.11 -15.28
CA LEU A 249 -8.13 23.71 -14.96
C LEU A 249 -8.00 23.49 -13.44
N PHE A 250 -7.38 24.44 -12.74
CA PHE A 250 -7.30 24.41 -11.27
C PHE A 250 -8.69 24.35 -10.63
N LEU A 251 -9.61 25.25 -11.01
CA LEU A 251 -10.98 25.26 -10.51
C LEU A 251 -11.74 23.99 -10.87
N LEU A 252 -11.54 23.46 -12.07
CA LEU A 252 -12.15 22.20 -12.49
C LEU A 252 -11.64 20.99 -11.70
N MET A 253 -10.37 20.99 -11.30
CA MET A 253 -9.79 19.90 -10.49
C MET A 253 -10.17 20.04 -9.01
N LEU A 254 -10.37 21.26 -8.51
CA LEU A 254 -10.88 21.47 -7.15
C LEU A 254 -12.25 20.85 -6.91
N PHE A 255 -13.10 20.87 -7.92
CA PHE A 255 -14.47 20.40 -7.75
C PHE A 255 -14.56 18.88 -7.45
N PRO A 256 -14.00 17.97 -8.26
CA PRO A 256 -13.99 16.55 -7.93
C PRO A 256 -13.19 16.22 -6.67
N THR A 257 -12.07 16.93 -6.40
CA THR A 257 -11.27 16.73 -5.19
C THR A 257 -11.95 17.23 -3.92
N ALA A 258 -13.00 18.06 -4.03
CA ALA A 258 -13.81 18.48 -2.89
C ALA A 258 -14.47 17.30 -2.17
N LEU A 259 -14.73 16.19 -2.87
CA LEU A 259 -15.22 14.95 -2.25
C LEU A 259 -14.23 14.42 -1.21
N LEU A 260 -12.94 14.37 -1.53
CA LEU A 260 -11.90 13.90 -0.60
C LEU A 260 -11.79 14.83 0.61
N PHE A 261 -11.87 16.15 0.39
CA PHE A 261 -11.89 17.13 1.48
C PHE A 261 -13.15 17.02 2.35
N TRP A 262 -14.29 16.65 1.75
CA TRP A 262 -15.55 16.49 2.47
C TRP A 262 -15.58 15.21 3.32
N LEU A 263 -14.94 14.13 2.86
CA LEU A 263 -14.84 12.85 3.57
C LEU A 263 -13.84 12.89 4.74
N GLY A 264 -12.85 13.78 4.69
CA GLY A 264 -11.82 13.90 5.71
C GLY A 264 -12.08 14.99 6.76
N GLU A 265 -11.07 15.31 7.52
CA GLU A 265 -11.11 16.37 8.53
C GLU A 265 -11.18 17.77 7.91
N ARG A 266 -12.12 18.58 8.37
CA ARG A 266 -12.35 19.95 7.87
C ARG A 266 -11.54 20.98 8.67
N SER A 267 -10.23 21.01 8.49
CA SER A 267 -9.35 22.00 9.11
C SER A 267 -8.75 22.96 8.08
N ALA A 268 -8.25 24.10 8.53
CA ALA A 268 -7.56 25.05 7.66
C ALA A 268 -6.32 24.43 6.99
N ARG A 269 -5.63 23.53 7.68
CA ARG A 269 -4.50 22.77 7.12
C ARG A 269 -4.96 21.88 5.97
N MET A 270 -6.05 21.14 6.15
CA MET A 270 -6.61 20.25 5.11
C MET A 270 -7.15 21.05 3.93
N ALA A 271 -7.69 22.26 4.15
CA ALA A 271 -8.04 23.16 3.05
C ALA A 271 -6.81 23.56 2.21
N ALA A 272 -5.66 23.84 2.84
CA ALA A 272 -4.43 24.13 2.11
C ALA A 272 -3.92 22.91 1.32
N VAL A 273 -3.98 21.70 1.89
CA VAL A 273 -3.63 20.44 1.21
C VAL A 273 -4.56 20.20 0.02
N TRP A 274 -5.85 20.42 0.18
CA TRP A 274 -6.84 20.32 -0.89
C TRP A 274 -6.57 21.29 -2.04
N LEU A 275 -6.29 22.57 -1.73
CA LEU A 275 -5.90 23.55 -2.74
C LEU A 275 -4.62 23.17 -3.47
N LEU A 276 -3.63 22.62 -2.75
CA LEU A 276 -2.40 22.14 -3.34
C LEU A 276 -2.64 20.93 -4.27
N LEU A 277 -3.50 19.98 -3.86
CA LEU A 277 -3.90 18.86 -4.69
C LEU A 277 -4.57 19.31 -5.99
N GLY A 278 -5.50 20.27 -5.90
CA GLY A 278 -6.13 20.88 -7.07
C GLY A 278 -5.13 21.59 -7.99
N ALA A 279 -4.16 22.31 -7.41
CA ALA A 279 -3.11 23.00 -8.15
C ALA A 279 -2.18 22.01 -8.86
N LEU A 280 -1.77 20.94 -8.20
CA LEU A 280 -0.93 19.88 -8.76
C LEU A 280 -1.65 19.20 -9.95
N LEU A 281 -2.87 18.73 -9.74
CA LEU A 281 -3.67 18.07 -10.79
C LEU A 281 -4.01 19.00 -11.96
N GLY A 282 -4.37 20.26 -11.67
CA GLY A 282 -4.64 21.27 -12.68
C GLY A 282 -3.42 21.59 -13.54
N THR A 283 -2.25 21.70 -12.91
CA THR A 283 -0.99 21.96 -13.60
C THR A 283 -0.54 20.77 -14.43
N ALA A 284 -0.65 19.56 -13.88
CA ALA A 284 -0.34 18.31 -14.60
C ALA A 284 -1.27 18.10 -15.81
N SER A 285 -2.57 18.36 -15.62
CA SER A 285 -3.54 18.33 -16.72
C SER A 285 -3.17 19.31 -17.82
N LEU A 286 -2.83 20.56 -17.48
CA LEU A 286 -2.38 21.55 -18.44
C LEU A 286 -1.12 21.08 -19.18
N LEU A 287 -0.15 20.51 -18.49
CA LEU A 287 1.07 19.97 -19.08
C LEU A 287 0.75 18.89 -20.12
N LEU A 288 -0.08 17.91 -19.77
CA LEU A 288 -0.47 16.84 -20.69
C LEU A 288 -1.17 17.41 -21.94
N LEU A 289 -2.07 18.40 -21.77
CA LEU A 289 -2.78 19.03 -22.88
C LEU A 289 -1.87 19.89 -23.77
N LEU A 290 -0.78 20.42 -23.24
CA LEU A 290 0.22 21.17 -24.02
C LEU A 290 1.19 20.25 -24.76
N LEU A 291 1.49 19.07 -24.21
CA LEU A 291 2.32 18.05 -24.85
C LEU A 291 1.56 17.37 -26.00
N PHE A 292 0.33 16.97 -25.75
CA PHE A 292 -0.51 16.28 -26.73
C PHE A 292 -1.50 17.22 -27.42
N ARG A 293 -1.07 17.87 -28.48
CA ARG A 293 -1.82 18.96 -29.14
C ARG A 293 -3.04 18.49 -29.93
N ARG A 294 -3.01 17.28 -30.49
CA ARG A 294 -4.11 16.70 -31.26
C ARG A 294 -5.10 16.03 -30.32
N ARG A 295 -6.40 16.15 -30.57
CA ARG A 295 -7.45 15.61 -29.71
C ARG A 295 -7.32 14.10 -29.46
N THR A 296 -7.06 13.32 -30.52
CA THR A 296 -6.84 11.87 -30.42
C THR A 296 -5.56 11.54 -29.63
N ALA A 297 -4.45 12.23 -29.93
CA ALA A 297 -3.19 12.07 -29.21
C ALA A 297 -3.33 12.47 -27.74
N SER A 298 -4.14 13.49 -27.42
CA SER A 298 -4.42 13.90 -26.07
C SER A 298 -5.22 12.83 -25.30
N ALA A 299 -6.23 12.21 -25.94
CA ALA A 299 -7.01 11.15 -25.31
C ALA A 299 -6.13 9.93 -24.96
N VAL A 300 -5.37 9.43 -25.95
CA VAL A 300 -4.47 8.28 -25.76
C VAL A 300 -3.33 8.64 -24.80
N GLY A 301 -2.74 9.83 -24.96
CA GLY A 301 -1.63 10.28 -24.11
C GLY A 301 -2.03 10.47 -22.65
N CYS A 302 -3.17 11.11 -22.37
CA CYS A 302 -3.68 11.26 -21.01
C CYS A 302 -3.95 9.89 -20.39
N LEU A 303 -4.58 8.97 -21.13
CA LEU A 303 -4.85 7.62 -20.63
C LEU A 303 -3.57 6.86 -20.30
N LEU A 304 -2.66 6.73 -21.28
CA LEU A 304 -1.43 5.93 -21.09
C LEU A 304 -0.50 6.53 -20.03
N VAL A 305 -0.31 7.85 -20.06
CA VAL A 305 0.57 8.51 -19.07
C VAL A 305 -0.03 8.42 -17.68
N SER A 306 -1.33 8.68 -17.52
CA SER A 306 -1.97 8.60 -16.20
C SER A 306 -2.00 7.19 -15.66
N ALA A 307 -2.29 6.18 -16.49
CA ALA A 307 -2.27 4.77 -16.09
C ALA A 307 -0.84 4.31 -15.74
N GLY A 308 0.17 4.65 -16.55
CA GLY A 308 1.57 4.33 -16.28
C GLY A 308 2.09 4.97 -15.00
N LEU A 309 1.81 6.27 -14.79
CA LEU A 309 2.17 6.95 -13.55
C LEU A 309 1.38 6.41 -12.36
N GLY A 310 0.10 6.05 -12.55
CA GLY A 310 -0.73 5.39 -11.55
C GLY A 310 -0.15 4.06 -11.12
N PHE A 311 0.31 3.24 -12.06
CA PHE A 311 1.00 2.00 -11.74
C PHE A 311 2.28 2.27 -10.93
N CYS A 312 3.15 3.17 -11.39
CA CYS A 312 4.39 3.50 -10.68
C CYS A 312 4.18 4.10 -9.29
N SER A 313 3.03 4.69 -9.02
CA SER A 313 2.71 5.32 -7.72
C SER A 313 1.93 4.43 -6.75
N GLY A 314 1.71 3.17 -7.09
CA GLY A 314 0.94 2.25 -6.24
C GLY A 314 -0.58 2.39 -6.40
N GLY A 315 -1.06 2.90 -7.54
CA GLY A 315 -2.49 3.07 -7.80
C GLY A 315 -3.24 1.77 -8.05
N PHE A 316 -2.56 0.76 -8.60
CA PHE A 316 -3.15 -0.55 -8.88
C PHE A 316 -2.77 -1.62 -7.85
N LEU A 317 -1.58 -1.50 -7.29
CA LEU A 317 -1.08 -2.39 -6.26
C LEU A 317 -0.39 -1.54 -5.18
N PRO A 318 -0.66 -1.77 -3.89
CA PRO A 318 -0.01 -1.04 -2.81
C PRO A 318 1.51 -1.06 -2.91
N LEU A 319 2.17 0.08 -2.67
CA LEU A 319 3.63 0.20 -2.78
C LEU A 319 4.39 -0.77 -1.89
N GLY A 320 3.83 -1.13 -0.73
CA GLY A 320 4.42 -2.12 0.19
C GLY A 320 4.52 -3.53 -0.41
N LEU A 321 3.70 -3.84 -1.43
CA LEU A 321 3.70 -5.12 -2.16
C LEU A 321 4.51 -5.06 -3.46
N MET A 322 5.04 -3.88 -3.83
CA MET A 322 5.81 -3.70 -5.06
C MET A 322 7.32 -3.76 -4.78
N PRO A 323 8.14 -4.07 -5.80
CA PRO A 323 9.60 -4.01 -5.67
C PRO A 323 10.08 -2.65 -5.17
N PRO A 324 11.18 -2.57 -4.38
CA PRO A 324 11.67 -1.33 -3.76
C PRO A 324 11.99 -0.18 -4.73
N ALA A 325 12.20 -0.49 -6.01
CA ALA A 325 12.39 0.50 -7.07
C ALA A 325 11.17 1.42 -7.23
N PHE A 326 9.95 0.89 -7.10
CA PHE A 326 8.72 1.67 -7.25
C PHE A 326 8.52 2.66 -6.09
N SER A 327 8.84 2.27 -4.87
CA SER A 327 8.76 3.18 -3.72
C SER A 327 9.73 4.36 -3.83
N ARG A 328 10.88 4.18 -4.53
CA ARG A 328 11.84 5.25 -4.82
C ARG A 328 11.36 6.19 -5.94
N ILE A 329 10.63 5.67 -6.92
CA ILE A 329 10.15 6.44 -8.09
C ILE A 329 8.83 7.17 -7.76
N ALA A 330 7.94 6.58 -6.99
CA ALA A 330 6.62 7.11 -6.66
C ALA A 330 6.63 8.58 -6.20
N PRO A 331 7.53 9.04 -5.30
CA PRO A 331 7.58 10.43 -4.86
C PRO A 331 7.87 11.45 -5.97
N PHE A 332 8.44 11.02 -7.09
CA PHE A 332 8.74 11.88 -8.25
C PHE A 332 7.65 11.85 -9.31
N THR A 333 6.57 11.11 -9.09
CA THR A 333 5.43 11.06 -10.00
C THR A 333 4.30 11.98 -9.52
N VAL A 334 3.56 12.56 -10.48
CA VAL A 334 2.38 13.39 -10.17
C VAL A 334 1.33 12.61 -9.39
N THR A 335 1.06 11.38 -9.84
CA THR A 335 0.09 10.49 -9.19
C THR A 335 0.52 10.07 -7.79
N GLY A 336 1.83 9.88 -7.58
CA GLY A 336 2.39 9.59 -6.25
C GLY A 336 2.24 10.77 -5.29
N GLN A 337 2.56 11.99 -5.72
CA GLN A 337 2.35 13.18 -4.92
C GLN A 337 0.87 13.47 -4.69
N ALA A 338 0.03 13.30 -5.71
CA ALA A 338 -1.41 13.45 -5.58
C ALA A 338 -2.00 12.41 -4.62
N ARG A 339 -1.50 11.15 -4.63
CA ARG A 339 -1.88 10.13 -3.66
C ARG A 339 -1.52 10.54 -2.23
N VAL A 340 -0.29 11.01 -1.99
CA VAL A 340 0.15 11.47 -0.66
C VAL A 340 -0.73 12.61 -0.15
N LEU A 341 -1.09 13.58 -1.00
CA LEU A 341 -2.00 14.66 -0.62
C LEU A 341 -3.43 14.15 -0.38
N ALA A 342 -3.90 13.19 -1.20
CA ALA A 342 -5.23 12.60 -1.06
C ALA A 342 -5.32 11.72 0.19
N SER A 343 -4.30 10.90 0.50
CA SER A 343 -4.25 10.10 1.72
C SER A 343 -4.21 10.97 2.97
N THR A 344 -3.48 12.10 2.93
CA THR A 344 -3.50 13.10 4.00
C THR A 344 -4.91 13.67 4.22
N LEU A 345 -5.67 13.93 3.15
CA LEU A 345 -7.06 14.38 3.29
C LEU A 345 -7.96 13.30 3.92
N LEU A 346 -7.63 12.03 3.77
CA LEU A 346 -8.38 10.88 4.32
C LEU A 346 -7.91 10.43 5.71
N GLY A 347 -7.01 11.18 6.37
CA GLY A 347 -6.63 10.96 7.76
C GLY A 347 -5.19 10.50 7.99
N GLU A 348 -4.36 10.33 6.95
CA GLU A 348 -2.94 10.09 7.17
C GLU A 348 -2.23 11.36 7.72
N PRO A 349 -1.21 11.20 8.56
CA PRO A 349 -0.48 12.34 9.11
C PRO A 349 0.22 13.14 8.01
N VAL A 350 0.13 14.48 8.12
CA VAL A 350 0.78 15.39 7.18
C VAL A 350 2.28 15.29 7.31
N THR A 351 2.95 14.82 6.26
CA THR A 351 4.42 14.84 6.18
C THR A 351 4.90 16.14 5.53
N GLY A 352 5.69 16.93 6.25
CA GLY A 352 6.22 18.21 5.74
C GLY A 352 7.04 18.04 4.45
N THR A 353 7.78 16.94 4.33
CA THR A 353 8.56 16.57 3.14
C THR A 353 7.65 16.31 1.92
N GLY A 354 6.54 15.59 2.10
CA GLY A 354 5.58 15.32 1.02
C GLY A 354 4.93 16.60 0.49
N VAL A 355 4.51 17.50 1.39
CA VAL A 355 3.93 18.80 1.00
C VAL A 355 4.97 19.64 0.25
N LEU A 356 6.21 19.72 0.71
CA LEU A 356 7.28 20.48 0.05
C LEU A 356 7.57 19.94 -1.35
N GLN A 357 7.62 18.62 -1.51
CA GLN A 357 7.82 17.97 -2.81
C GLN A 357 6.65 18.27 -3.77
N ALA A 358 5.41 18.21 -3.29
CA ALA A 358 4.23 18.53 -4.10
C ALA A 358 4.22 20.00 -4.54
N VAL A 359 4.59 20.94 -3.67
CA VAL A 359 4.76 22.36 -4.02
C VAL A 359 5.85 22.52 -5.07
N GLY A 360 7.04 21.96 -4.84
CA GLY A 360 8.16 22.00 -5.78
C GLY A 360 7.78 21.46 -7.16
N MET A 361 7.12 20.31 -7.20
CA MET A 361 6.65 19.70 -8.45
C MET A 361 5.62 20.59 -9.17
N THR A 362 4.66 21.16 -8.43
CA THR A 362 3.65 22.07 -8.99
C THR A 362 4.30 23.29 -9.61
N VAL A 363 5.27 23.92 -8.93
CA VAL A 363 6.00 25.08 -9.44
C VAL A 363 6.83 24.74 -10.68
N CYS A 364 7.60 23.64 -10.64
CA CYS A 364 8.38 23.19 -11.78
C CYS A 364 7.51 22.94 -13.01
N PHE A 365 6.39 22.26 -12.85
CA PHE A 365 5.46 22.00 -13.94
C PHE A 365 4.78 23.27 -14.45
N LEU A 366 4.44 24.21 -13.57
CA LEU A 366 3.86 25.49 -13.96
C LEU A 366 4.84 26.30 -14.82
N LEU A 367 6.10 26.35 -14.44
CA LEU A 367 7.16 27.01 -15.21
C LEU A 367 7.34 26.33 -16.57
N PHE A 368 7.36 25.01 -16.61
CA PHE A 368 7.48 24.25 -17.85
C PHE A 368 6.26 24.42 -18.76
N CYS A 369 5.05 24.45 -18.21
CA CYS A 369 3.84 24.80 -18.95
C CYS A 369 3.92 26.21 -19.56
N GLY A 370 4.40 27.19 -18.80
CA GLY A 370 4.61 28.57 -19.28
C GLY A 370 5.61 28.63 -20.44
N PHE A 371 6.70 27.84 -20.37
CA PHE A 371 7.66 27.70 -21.45
C PHE A 371 7.04 27.07 -22.70
N LEU A 372 6.31 25.95 -22.57
CA LEU A 372 5.62 25.28 -23.69
C LEU A 372 4.54 26.16 -24.31
N TRP A 373 3.83 26.95 -23.49
CA TRP A 373 2.83 27.90 -23.96
C TRP A 373 3.45 28.93 -24.91
N ARG A 374 4.60 29.49 -24.51
CA ARG A 374 5.34 30.51 -25.35
C ARG A 374 5.94 29.91 -26.62
N ARG A 375 6.51 28.70 -26.54
CA ARG A 375 7.21 28.05 -27.66
C ARG A 375 6.27 27.53 -28.74
N GLY A 376 5.06 27.21 -28.43
CA GLY A 376 4.15 26.57 -29.38
C GLY A 376 3.46 27.49 -30.35
N GLU A 377 3.87 28.72 -30.42
CA GLU A 377 3.38 29.76 -31.34
C GLU A 377 4.36 30.05 -32.50
N ARG A 378 5.52 29.39 -32.52
CA ARG A 378 6.45 29.36 -33.67
C ARG A 378 6.12 28.09 -34.47
#